data_cb47eba603cc4fb146416cdbd832f066
#
_entry.id   cb47eba603cc4fb146416cdbd832f066
#
_cell.length_a   1.000
_cell.length_b   1.000
_cell.length_c   1.000
_cell.angle_alpha   90.00
_cell.angle_beta   90.00
_cell.angle_gamma   90.00
#
_symmetry.space_group_name_H-M   'P 1'
#
loop_
_entity.id
_entity.type
_entity.pdbx_description
1 polymer ?
#
loop_
_entity_poly.entity_id
_entity_poly.type
_entity_poly.pdbx_seq_one_letter_code
_entity_poly.pdbx_strand_id
1 'polypeptide(L)'
;MKNNIRFDLSDYLIHFFRDVDLETGSHIHLPEHCGFNNQHHSHLIDAKYLLRLSLRSHKIFSSWSYRNGHRTIYGNSPAVCFTDMPIAAYLETGLSRLERHEKIGLYAIVLPKEQMFNYGARPAIYGLDQDNDVRYASGSHGERLLDETVLPFVEQYRYVTYVPGKIDWTHEREWRWPYRGDIKSFLEHVKEYGLPEDIESTPGFDFKSNEIKGAGIIVPFAKDIVTIAHDVLTLIDRGVIGRNTFRFIIAIEKLQSWTQISEPQALLSCINDNTFEFDAFFNLSQCCVASYADSIVSYVNELYSKDDFLNDCYSREFGNAWVWIHDNQCQVVRALLQAGMVKVNKEGRYLLDLNLASVDWPLRKKEAFASHVAGWLRHRFGIEAGRYSVLGKNDYDAIPSYETPIEKTHPFYNRTINVDW
;
A
#
# COMPACT_ATOMS: atom_id res chain seq x y z
N MET A 1 -1.24 -8.82 21.32
CA MET A 1 0.08 -8.13 21.34
C MET A 1 0.84 -8.33 22.67
N LYS A 2 0.98 -9.54 23.19
CA LYS A 2 1.56 -9.77 24.55
C LYS A 2 2.99 -9.25 24.72
N ASN A 3 3.83 -9.36 23.67
CA ASN A 3 5.24 -8.99 23.75
C ASN A 3 5.52 -7.52 23.35
N ASN A 4 4.58 -6.84 22.72
CA ASN A 4 4.79 -5.46 22.27
C ASN A 4 4.81 -4.42 23.41
N ILE A 5 4.36 -4.81 24.60
CA ILE A 5 4.46 -4.00 25.83
C ILE A 5 5.82 -4.15 26.52
N ARG A 6 6.64 -5.09 26.07
CA ARG A 6 8.01 -5.29 26.55
C ARG A 6 8.98 -4.59 25.62
N PHE A 7 10.01 -3.99 26.17
CA PHE A 7 11.05 -3.30 25.38
C PHE A 7 12.13 -4.23 24.83
N ASP A 8 12.08 -5.53 25.16
CA ASP A 8 13.07 -6.53 24.80
C ASP A 8 12.53 -7.61 23.83
N LEU A 9 11.21 -7.74 23.68
CA LEU A 9 10.60 -8.75 22.81
C LEU A 9 9.56 -8.14 21.87
N SER A 10 9.41 -8.73 20.68
CA SER A 10 8.40 -8.35 19.70
C SER A 10 7.69 -9.58 19.14
N ASP A 11 6.38 -9.49 18.96
CA ASP A 11 5.57 -10.44 18.18
C ASP A 11 5.55 -10.06 16.69
N TYR A 12 6.18 -8.95 16.32
CA TYR A 12 6.16 -8.40 14.97
C TYR A 12 7.55 -8.10 14.44
N LEU A 13 7.67 -8.10 13.12
CA LEU A 13 8.76 -7.51 12.36
C LEU A 13 8.26 -6.22 11.71
N ILE A 14 9.07 -5.18 11.71
CA ILE A 14 8.73 -3.85 11.21
C ILE A 14 9.58 -3.55 9.97
N HIS A 15 8.93 -3.33 8.83
CA HIS A 15 9.56 -2.75 7.65
C HIS A 15 9.23 -1.28 7.57
N PHE A 16 10.21 -0.41 7.72
CA PHE A 16 10.01 1.03 7.64
C PHE A 16 10.46 1.59 6.28
N PHE A 17 9.71 2.55 5.80
CA PHE A 17 10.00 3.31 4.60
C PHE A 17 10.70 4.61 4.97
N ARG A 18 11.67 5.01 4.18
CA ARG A 18 12.39 6.28 4.29
C ARG A 18 12.39 6.98 2.96
N ASP A 19 12.62 8.28 2.98
CA ASP A 19 12.83 9.02 1.76
C ASP A 19 14.04 8.49 1.00
N VAL A 20 13.92 8.39 -0.31
CA VAL A 20 14.96 7.90 -1.21
C VAL A 20 15.26 8.97 -2.23
N ASP A 21 16.51 9.39 -2.25
CA ASP A 21 17.04 10.29 -3.26
C ASP A 21 17.79 9.46 -4.33
N LEU A 22 17.24 9.44 -5.53
CA LEU A 22 17.79 8.65 -6.65
C LEU A 22 19.12 9.21 -7.15
N GLU A 23 19.41 10.51 -6.93
CA GLU A 23 20.69 11.14 -7.31
C GLU A 23 21.86 10.67 -6.44
N THR A 24 21.59 10.11 -5.26
CA THR A 24 22.63 9.62 -4.35
C THR A 24 23.13 8.21 -4.65
N GLY A 25 22.86 7.66 -5.84
CA GLY A 25 23.21 6.29 -6.23
C GLY A 25 22.33 5.23 -5.55
N SER A 26 21.20 5.61 -5.01
CA SER A 26 20.14 4.67 -4.60
C SER A 26 19.40 4.18 -5.84
N HIS A 27 19.21 2.87 -5.96
CA HIS A 27 18.42 2.29 -7.03
C HIS A 27 17.14 1.69 -6.48
N ILE A 28 16.00 2.14 -7.02
CA ILE A 28 14.69 1.53 -6.81
C ILE A 28 14.21 1.05 -8.19
N HIS A 29 14.03 -0.25 -8.31
CA HIS A 29 13.44 -0.85 -9.49
C HIS A 29 11.93 -0.94 -9.28
N LEU A 30 11.20 0.05 -9.74
CA LEU A 30 9.74 0.09 -9.68
C LEU A 30 9.19 0.09 -11.10
N PRO A 31 8.14 -0.71 -11.38
CA PRO A 31 7.43 -0.64 -12.65
C PRO A 31 6.82 0.75 -12.83
N GLU A 32 6.80 1.21 -14.08
CA GLU A 32 6.05 2.42 -14.42
C GLU A 32 4.56 2.20 -14.12
N HIS A 33 3.90 3.21 -13.55
CA HIS A 33 2.46 3.17 -13.21
C HIS A 33 2.02 1.96 -12.37
N CYS A 34 2.88 1.50 -11.46
CA CYS A 34 2.53 0.40 -10.57
C CYS A 34 1.42 0.79 -9.59
N GLY A 35 0.39 -0.09 -9.50
CA GLY A 35 -0.83 0.18 -8.75
C GLY A 35 -1.69 1.28 -9.36
N PHE A 36 -2.85 1.53 -8.77
CA PHE A 36 -3.82 2.49 -9.27
C PHE A 36 -3.37 3.94 -8.98
N ASN A 37 -3.20 4.75 -10.04
CA ASN A 37 -2.83 6.17 -9.98
C ASN A 37 -1.61 6.52 -9.11
N ASN A 38 -0.59 5.64 -9.12
CA ASN A 38 0.73 5.94 -8.60
C ASN A 38 1.56 6.63 -9.68
N GLN A 39 2.10 7.81 -9.36
CA GLN A 39 2.97 8.56 -10.27
C GLN A 39 4.10 9.22 -9.49
N HIS A 40 5.33 9.03 -9.92
CA HIS A 40 6.47 9.76 -9.41
C HIS A 40 7.20 10.44 -10.58
N HIS A 41 7.50 11.73 -10.42
CA HIS A 41 8.25 12.53 -11.39
C HIS A 41 9.41 13.27 -10.74
N SER A 42 9.76 12.91 -9.50
CA SER A 42 10.82 13.51 -8.72
C SER A 42 11.95 12.52 -8.49
N HIS A 43 13.18 13.00 -8.41
CA HIS A 43 14.32 12.22 -7.95
C HIS A 43 14.21 11.89 -6.44
N LEU A 44 13.50 12.72 -5.68
CA LEU A 44 13.23 12.50 -4.26
C LEU A 44 11.87 11.80 -4.10
N ILE A 45 11.90 10.55 -3.66
CA ILE A 45 10.70 9.73 -3.42
C ILE A 45 10.46 9.67 -1.93
N ASP A 46 9.33 10.20 -1.48
CA ASP A 46 9.01 10.25 -0.05
C ASP A 46 8.53 8.91 0.52
N ALA A 47 8.73 8.73 1.82
CA ALA A 47 8.40 7.51 2.55
C ALA A 47 6.90 7.17 2.53
N LYS A 48 6.02 8.18 2.53
CA LYS A 48 4.57 8.00 2.42
C LYS A 48 4.20 7.43 1.06
N TYR A 49 4.79 7.97 0.00
CA TYR A 49 4.58 7.45 -1.36
C TYR A 49 4.98 5.98 -1.44
N LEU A 50 6.16 5.61 -0.91
CA LEU A 50 6.68 4.24 -0.94
C LEU A 50 5.82 3.27 -0.11
N LEU A 51 5.34 3.68 1.07
CA LEU A 51 4.38 2.89 1.84
C LEU A 51 3.11 2.64 1.03
N ARG A 52 2.50 3.70 0.46
CA ARG A 52 1.27 3.60 -0.32
C ARG A 52 1.47 2.77 -1.58
N LEU A 53 2.62 2.91 -2.24
CA LEU A 53 2.99 2.08 -3.38
C LEU A 53 3.03 0.60 -2.99
N SER A 54 3.70 0.25 -1.89
CA SER A 54 3.76 -1.12 -1.39
C SER A 54 2.38 -1.68 -1.04
N LEU A 55 1.50 -0.88 -0.41
CA LEU A 55 0.13 -1.29 -0.14
C LEU A 55 -0.63 -1.56 -1.43
N ARG A 56 -0.67 -0.61 -2.36
CA ARG A 56 -1.41 -0.69 -3.63
C ARG A 56 -0.93 -1.82 -4.54
N SER A 57 0.35 -2.13 -4.47
CA SER A 57 0.97 -3.25 -5.19
C SER A 57 0.89 -4.57 -4.41
N HIS A 58 0.24 -4.57 -3.23
CA HIS A 58 0.19 -5.68 -2.27
C HIS A 58 1.55 -6.36 -2.01
N LYS A 59 2.66 -5.62 -2.13
CA LYS A 59 4.03 -6.15 -2.13
C LYS A 59 5.03 -5.20 -1.47
N ILE A 60 5.89 -5.71 -0.60
CA ILE A 60 7.10 -5.00 -0.18
C ILE A 60 8.22 -5.40 -1.13
N PHE A 61 8.71 -4.44 -1.90
CA PHE A 61 9.75 -4.70 -2.90
C PHE A 61 11.08 -5.05 -2.23
N SER A 62 11.73 -6.09 -2.74
CA SER A 62 13.06 -6.48 -2.29
C SER A 62 14.15 -5.77 -3.09
N SER A 63 15.28 -5.49 -2.45
CA SER A 63 16.43 -4.90 -3.11
C SER A 63 17.74 -5.39 -2.48
N TRP A 64 18.89 -5.05 -3.11
CA TRP A 64 20.20 -5.24 -2.48
C TRP A 64 20.61 -4.06 -1.59
N SER A 65 19.71 -3.09 -1.35
CA SER A 65 19.98 -1.90 -0.53
C SER A 65 21.30 -1.22 -0.93
N TYR A 66 21.22 -0.25 -1.82
CA TYR A 66 22.43 0.42 -2.33
C TYR A 66 22.85 1.60 -1.45
N ARG A 67 24.16 1.76 -1.24
CA ARG A 67 24.78 2.95 -0.65
C ARG A 67 25.96 3.36 -1.52
N ASN A 68 25.96 4.59 -2.00
CA ASN A 68 27.01 5.11 -2.88
C ASN A 68 27.28 4.17 -4.09
N GLY A 69 26.25 3.65 -4.72
CA GLY A 69 26.36 2.74 -5.84
C GLY A 69 26.76 1.29 -5.50
N HIS A 70 26.99 0.97 -4.23
CA HIS A 70 27.37 -0.39 -3.80
C HIS A 70 26.24 -1.10 -3.07
N ARG A 71 26.05 -2.38 -3.36
CA ARG A 71 25.11 -3.24 -2.64
C ARG A 71 25.53 -3.37 -1.17
N THR A 72 24.59 -3.27 -0.23
CA THR A 72 24.84 -3.53 1.20
C THR A 72 24.45 -4.94 1.60
N ILE A 73 23.57 -5.59 0.83
CA ILE A 73 23.19 -6.99 1.01
C ILE A 73 24.12 -7.86 0.17
N TYR A 74 24.63 -8.92 0.78
CA TYR A 74 25.52 -9.88 0.18
C TYR A 74 24.75 -10.99 -0.56
N GLY A 75 25.46 -11.72 -1.42
CA GLY A 75 24.90 -12.86 -2.13
C GLY A 75 24.06 -12.51 -3.34
N ASN A 76 23.40 -13.53 -3.89
CA ASN A 76 22.69 -13.47 -5.16
C ASN A 76 21.20 -13.09 -5.03
N SER A 77 20.67 -13.05 -3.81
CA SER A 77 19.25 -12.77 -3.58
C SER A 77 19.05 -11.37 -3.01
N PRO A 78 18.22 -10.53 -3.63
CA PRO A 78 17.76 -9.31 -2.99
C PRO A 78 16.85 -9.68 -1.81
N ALA A 79 16.75 -8.80 -0.82
CA ALA A 79 15.97 -9.08 0.36
C ALA A 79 15.09 -7.89 0.78
N VAL A 80 14.04 -8.20 1.54
CA VAL A 80 13.28 -7.24 2.33
C VAL A 80 13.86 -7.25 3.73
N CYS A 81 14.25 -6.08 4.24
CA CYS A 81 14.82 -5.91 5.57
C CYS A 81 13.74 -5.51 6.57
N PHE A 82 13.82 -6.03 7.78
CA PHE A 82 12.93 -5.74 8.89
C PHE A 82 13.75 -5.49 10.15
N THR A 83 13.16 -4.79 11.11
CA THR A 83 13.66 -4.75 12.48
C THR A 83 12.78 -5.59 13.40
N ASP A 84 13.41 -6.31 14.34
CA ASP A 84 12.75 -7.06 15.43
C ASP A 84 12.61 -6.18 16.70
N MET A 85 12.62 -4.88 16.53
CA MET A 85 12.37 -3.96 17.65
C MET A 85 10.91 -4.07 18.10
N PRO A 86 10.61 -4.09 19.41
CA PRO A 86 9.25 -3.91 19.89
C PRO A 86 8.66 -2.59 19.38
N ILE A 87 7.36 -2.55 19.10
CA ILE A 87 6.70 -1.35 18.56
C ILE A 87 7.00 -0.12 19.44
N ALA A 88 6.89 -0.25 20.76
CA ALA A 88 7.18 0.85 21.69
C ALA A 88 8.62 1.38 21.54
N ALA A 89 9.60 0.48 21.50
CA ALA A 89 11.01 0.85 21.34
C ALA A 89 11.29 1.46 19.96
N TYR A 90 10.64 0.94 18.90
CA TYR A 90 10.73 1.51 17.56
C TYR A 90 10.19 2.94 17.50
N LEU A 91 9.03 3.20 18.12
CA LEU A 91 8.43 4.54 18.13
C LEU A 91 9.31 5.54 18.89
N GLU A 92 9.82 5.17 20.07
CA GLU A 92 10.71 6.01 20.89
C GLU A 92 12.04 6.31 20.16
N THR A 93 12.69 5.25 19.69
CA THR A 93 13.98 5.37 18.98
C THR A 93 13.82 6.10 17.67
N GLY A 94 12.72 5.85 16.94
CA GLY A 94 12.44 6.47 15.66
C GLY A 94 12.30 7.99 15.75
N LEU A 95 11.55 8.51 16.71
CA LEU A 95 11.44 9.95 16.94
C LEU A 95 12.78 10.58 17.32
N SER A 96 13.49 9.98 18.27
CA SER A 96 14.80 10.47 18.74
C SER A 96 15.85 10.44 17.62
N ARG A 97 15.85 9.43 16.76
CA ARG A 97 16.77 9.34 15.63
C ARG A 97 16.43 10.34 14.52
N LEU A 98 15.13 10.58 14.28
CA LEU A 98 14.68 11.59 13.32
C LEU A 98 15.14 13.00 13.73
N GLU A 99 15.02 13.35 15.03
CA GLU A 99 15.51 14.62 15.59
C GLU A 99 17.04 14.79 15.38
N ARG A 100 17.80 13.69 15.34
CA ARG A 100 19.23 13.68 15.06
C ARG A 100 19.59 13.57 13.59
N HIS A 101 18.59 13.69 12.68
CA HIS A 101 18.78 13.56 11.24
C HIS A 101 19.30 12.18 10.80
N GLU A 102 19.06 11.14 11.57
CA GLU A 102 19.40 9.78 11.19
C GLU A 102 18.39 9.25 10.16
N LYS A 103 18.85 8.34 9.28
CA LYS A 103 18.03 7.77 8.20
C LYS A 103 17.09 6.69 8.74
N ILE A 104 16.07 7.09 9.47
CA ILE A 104 14.94 6.24 9.90
C ILE A 104 13.63 6.78 9.34
N GLY A 105 12.72 5.88 8.97
CA GLY A 105 11.38 6.26 8.53
C GLY A 105 10.34 5.99 9.61
N LEU A 106 9.31 6.83 9.69
CA LEU A 106 8.18 6.68 10.60
C LEU A 106 6.94 6.11 9.90
N TYR A 107 6.99 5.87 8.60
CA TYR A 107 6.01 5.09 7.85
C TYR A 107 6.46 3.65 7.81
N ALA A 108 5.65 2.72 8.30
CA ALA A 108 6.05 1.32 8.37
C ALA A 108 4.90 0.34 8.18
N ILE A 109 5.23 -0.86 7.69
CA ILE A 109 4.38 -2.05 7.71
C ILE A 109 4.88 -2.97 8.81
N VAL A 110 3.95 -3.46 9.61
CA VAL A 110 4.20 -4.32 10.77
C VAL A 110 3.64 -5.70 10.45
N LEU A 111 4.48 -6.72 10.41
CA LEU A 111 4.11 -8.08 10.02
C LEU A 111 4.30 -9.06 11.19
N PRO A 112 3.37 -10.01 11.42
CA PRO A 112 3.53 -11.00 12.49
C PRO A 112 4.80 -11.83 12.30
N LYS A 113 5.67 -11.83 13.31
CA LYS A 113 7.01 -12.43 13.26
C LYS A 113 7.00 -13.93 13.00
N GLU A 114 6.08 -14.65 13.61
CA GLU A 114 5.91 -16.10 13.40
C GLU A 114 5.57 -16.41 11.94
N GLN A 115 4.63 -15.67 11.35
CA GLN A 115 4.29 -15.85 9.93
C GLN A 115 5.49 -15.52 9.03
N MET A 116 6.20 -14.44 9.30
CA MET A 116 7.39 -14.07 8.53
C MET A 116 8.49 -15.12 8.62
N PHE A 117 8.69 -15.73 9.81
CA PHE A 117 9.62 -16.84 9.96
C PHE A 117 9.21 -18.05 9.10
N ASN A 118 7.92 -18.38 9.09
CA ASN A 118 7.38 -19.49 8.27
C ASN A 118 7.52 -19.23 6.77
N TYR A 119 7.45 -17.96 6.34
CA TYR A 119 7.69 -17.55 4.95
C TYR A 119 9.16 -17.36 4.61
N GLY A 120 10.08 -17.67 5.50
CA GLY A 120 11.52 -17.70 5.22
C GLY A 120 12.32 -16.49 5.67
N ALA A 121 11.72 -15.52 6.37
CA ALA A 121 12.51 -14.47 7.00
C ALA A 121 13.39 -15.02 8.14
N ARG A 122 14.62 -14.51 8.26
CA ARG A 122 15.61 -14.95 9.26
C ARG A 122 16.34 -13.76 9.88
N PRO A 123 16.80 -13.87 11.13
CA PRO A 123 17.64 -12.86 11.73
C PRO A 123 18.97 -12.73 11.00
N ALA A 124 19.51 -11.52 10.96
CA ALA A 124 20.82 -11.24 10.40
C ALA A 124 21.94 -11.94 11.19
N ILE A 125 23.06 -12.18 10.52
CA ILE A 125 24.30 -12.72 11.09
C ILE A 125 25.31 -11.57 11.15
N TYR A 126 25.71 -11.17 12.35
CA TYR A 126 26.65 -10.09 12.56
C TYR A 126 28.05 -10.63 12.83
N GLY A 127 29.01 -10.20 11.99
CA GLY A 127 30.38 -10.61 12.14
C GLY A 127 30.64 -12.09 11.84
N LEU A 128 31.83 -12.39 11.37
CA LEU A 128 32.34 -13.73 11.14
C LEU A 128 33.78 -13.76 11.66
N ASP A 129 34.28 -14.93 12.08
CA ASP A 129 35.58 -15.09 12.75
C ASP A 129 36.81 -14.85 11.85
N GLN A 130 36.62 -14.62 10.57
CA GLN A 130 37.73 -14.47 9.63
C GLN A 130 37.70 -13.10 8.97
N ASP A 131 38.89 -12.60 8.61
CA ASP A 131 39.02 -11.47 7.68
C ASP A 131 38.36 -11.87 6.36
N ASN A 132 37.16 -11.36 6.18
CA ASN A 132 36.33 -11.73 5.05
C ASN A 132 36.79 -10.95 3.84
N ASP A 133 37.53 -11.60 2.96
CA ASP A 133 37.76 -11.12 1.61
C ASP A 133 36.44 -11.04 0.87
N VAL A 134 35.87 -9.84 0.83
CA VAL A 134 34.71 -9.55 0.02
C VAL A 134 35.14 -9.65 -1.43
N ARG A 135 34.72 -10.69 -2.12
CA ARG A 135 34.92 -10.82 -3.57
C ARG A 135 33.81 -10.06 -4.29
N TYR A 136 34.20 -9.13 -5.12
CA TYR A 136 33.30 -8.52 -6.08
C TYR A 136 33.29 -9.40 -7.34
N ALA A 137 32.11 -9.83 -7.78
CA ALA A 137 32.00 -10.54 -9.04
C ALA A 137 32.49 -9.63 -10.18
N SER A 138 33.42 -10.11 -11.00
CA SER A 138 33.98 -9.31 -12.08
C SER A 138 32.92 -9.00 -13.14
N GLY A 139 32.69 -7.73 -13.39
CA GLY A 139 31.80 -7.24 -14.44
C GLY A 139 30.36 -6.95 -14.02
N SER A 140 30.03 -7.05 -12.75
CA SER A 140 28.69 -6.76 -12.24
C SER A 140 28.61 -5.50 -11.39
N HIS A 141 27.40 -4.96 -11.25
CA HIS A 141 27.09 -3.70 -10.59
C HIS A 141 27.26 -3.77 -9.05
N GLY A 142 28.51 -3.88 -8.56
CA GLY A 142 28.80 -3.82 -7.13
C GLY A 142 28.31 -5.02 -6.32
N GLU A 143 28.21 -6.21 -6.92
CA GLU A 143 27.89 -7.45 -6.22
C GLU A 143 28.91 -7.73 -5.11
N ARG A 144 28.39 -8.08 -3.93
CA ARG A 144 29.19 -8.43 -2.75
C ARG A 144 28.99 -9.90 -2.43
N LEU A 145 30.04 -10.68 -2.58
CA LEU A 145 30.03 -12.12 -2.32
C LEU A 145 31.08 -12.45 -1.25
N LEU A 146 30.72 -13.36 -0.36
CA LEU A 146 31.65 -14.03 0.54
C LEU A 146 32.05 -15.36 -0.08
N ASP A 147 33.19 -15.90 0.38
CA ASP A 147 33.58 -17.27 0.05
C ASP A 147 32.51 -18.25 0.59
N GLU A 148 32.10 -19.22 -0.22
CA GLU A 148 31.10 -20.21 0.20
C GLU A 148 31.56 -21.10 1.36
N THR A 149 32.86 -21.23 1.57
CA THR A 149 33.43 -21.94 2.73
C THR A 149 33.19 -21.17 4.03
N VAL A 150 33.03 -19.85 3.95
CA VAL A 150 32.74 -18.98 5.10
C VAL A 150 31.23 -18.92 5.35
N LEU A 151 30.44 -18.72 4.29
CA LEU A 151 28.98 -18.67 4.36
C LEU A 151 28.36 -19.10 3.02
N PRO A 152 27.52 -20.15 2.98
CA PRO A 152 26.88 -20.60 1.76
C PRO A 152 26.12 -19.47 1.04
N PHE A 153 26.15 -19.42 -0.29
CA PHE A 153 25.51 -18.36 -1.09
C PHE A 153 24.06 -18.12 -0.72
N VAL A 154 23.30 -19.18 -0.42
CA VAL A 154 21.89 -19.11 -0.04
C VAL A 154 21.64 -18.39 1.29
N GLU A 155 22.66 -18.24 2.14
CA GLU A 155 22.58 -17.59 3.45
C GLU A 155 23.27 -16.22 3.47
N GLN A 156 24.03 -15.85 2.43
CA GLN A 156 24.82 -14.60 2.41
C GLN A 156 23.95 -13.35 2.52
N TYR A 157 22.68 -13.40 2.07
CA TYR A 157 21.75 -12.27 2.23
C TYR A 157 21.56 -11.85 3.70
N ARG A 158 21.82 -12.76 4.66
CA ARG A 158 21.69 -12.50 6.10
C ARG A 158 22.89 -11.79 6.71
N TYR A 159 24.04 -11.83 6.03
CA TYR A 159 25.28 -11.30 6.60
C TYR A 159 25.27 -9.79 6.68
N VAL A 160 25.69 -9.27 7.83
CA VAL A 160 25.91 -7.84 8.08
C VAL A 160 27.33 -7.68 8.61
N THR A 161 28.13 -6.83 7.96
CA THR A 161 29.47 -6.52 8.39
C THR A 161 29.45 -5.92 9.79
N TYR A 162 30.25 -6.48 10.69
CA TYR A 162 30.46 -5.98 12.05
C TYR A 162 31.93 -5.72 12.29
N VAL A 163 32.28 -4.51 12.70
CA VAL A 163 33.65 -4.12 13.08
C VAL A 163 33.57 -3.36 14.39
N PRO A 164 34.08 -3.93 15.51
CA PRO A 164 34.00 -3.29 16.81
C PRO A 164 34.51 -1.85 16.79
N GLY A 165 33.72 -0.93 17.31
CA GLY A 165 34.04 0.49 17.38
C GLY A 165 34.00 1.26 16.06
N LYS A 166 33.68 0.62 14.93
CA LYS A 166 33.55 1.26 13.60
C LYS A 166 32.24 1.00 12.92
N ILE A 167 31.78 -0.25 12.90
CA ILE A 167 30.52 -0.68 12.25
C ILE A 167 29.79 -1.59 13.22
N ASP A 168 28.72 -1.07 13.82
CA ASP A 168 27.84 -1.81 14.71
C ASP A 168 26.38 -1.50 14.40
N TRP A 169 25.72 -2.44 13.73
CA TRP A 169 24.29 -2.38 13.40
C TRP A 169 23.46 -3.38 14.21
N THR A 170 24.02 -3.98 15.26
CA THR A 170 23.35 -5.00 16.08
C THR A 170 22.10 -4.45 16.78
N HIS A 171 22.10 -3.15 17.07
CA HIS A 171 20.95 -2.45 17.66
C HIS A 171 19.71 -2.42 16.73
N GLU A 172 19.88 -2.58 15.41
CA GLU A 172 18.78 -2.68 14.46
C GLU A 172 18.00 -4.00 14.62
N ARG A 173 18.62 -5.03 15.24
CA ARG A 173 18.01 -6.38 15.40
C ARG A 173 17.42 -6.85 14.08
N GLU A 174 18.21 -6.75 13.01
CA GLU A 174 17.75 -6.90 11.64
C GLU A 174 17.32 -8.33 11.33
N TRP A 175 16.22 -8.46 10.60
CA TRP A 175 15.74 -9.66 9.96
C TRP A 175 15.66 -9.42 8.46
N ARG A 176 15.88 -10.48 7.66
CA ARG A 176 15.82 -10.40 6.20
C ARG A 176 14.98 -11.53 5.62
N TRP A 177 14.11 -11.17 4.68
CA TRP A 177 13.40 -12.12 3.84
C TRP A 177 14.01 -12.11 2.44
N PRO A 178 14.62 -13.23 1.94
CA PRO A 178 15.24 -13.27 0.63
C PRO A 178 14.20 -13.53 -0.46
N TYR A 179 14.29 -12.81 -1.56
CA TYR A 179 13.55 -13.19 -2.77
C TYR A 179 14.22 -14.42 -3.41
N ARG A 180 13.41 -15.45 -3.73
CA ARG A 180 13.88 -16.71 -4.30
C ARG A 180 13.25 -17.03 -5.66
N GLY A 181 12.63 -16.05 -6.31
CA GLY A 181 12.12 -16.17 -7.67
C GLY A 181 13.21 -15.99 -8.75
N ASP A 182 12.79 -15.88 -9.99
CA ASP A 182 13.69 -15.70 -11.13
C ASP A 182 14.26 -14.29 -11.20
N ILE A 183 15.34 -14.08 -10.43
CA ILE A 183 16.04 -12.80 -10.39
C ILE A 183 16.85 -12.53 -11.66
N LYS A 184 17.23 -13.56 -12.38
CA LYS A 184 18.05 -13.42 -13.58
C LYS A 184 17.24 -12.79 -14.71
N SER A 185 16.08 -13.34 -15.02
CA SER A 185 15.18 -12.79 -16.03
C SER A 185 14.75 -11.37 -15.69
N PHE A 186 14.47 -11.09 -14.40
CA PHE A 186 14.19 -9.74 -13.94
C PHE A 186 15.32 -8.75 -14.23
N LEU A 187 16.57 -9.10 -13.91
CA LEU A 187 17.72 -8.23 -14.15
C LEU A 187 18.02 -8.06 -15.65
N GLU A 188 17.84 -9.09 -16.46
CA GLU A 188 17.98 -9.01 -17.90
C GLU A 188 16.96 -8.04 -18.51
N HIS A 189 15.68 -8.13 -18.08
CA HIS A 189 14.63 -7.21 -18.50
C HIS A 189 14.93 -5.76 -18.10
N VAL A 190 15.25 -5.52 -16.82
CA VAL A 190 15.59 -4.16 -16.34
C VAL A 190 16.82 -3.60 -17.08
N LYS A 191 17.81 -4.44 -17.40
CA LYS A 191 18.97 -4.01 -18.18
C LYS A 191 18.61 -3.59 -19.60
N GLU A 192 17.66 -4.27 -20.21
CA GLU A 192 17.21 -3.99 -21.59
C GLU A 192 16.30 -2.78 -21.68
N TYR A 193 15.31 -2.68 -20.76
CA TYR A 193 14.24 -1.67 -20.83
C TYR A 193 14.38 -0.54 -19.81
N GLY A 194 15.28 -0.65 -18.84
CA GLY A 194 15.52 0.38 -17.80
C GLY A 194 14.58 0.32 -16.60
N LEU A 195 13.48 -0.43 -16.68
CA LEU A 195 12.46 -0.57 -15.65
C LEU A 195 11.87 -2.01 -15.62
N PRO A 196 11.24 -2.43 -14.51
CA PRO A 196 10.51 -3.70 -14.44
C PRO A 196 9.34 -3.77 -15.40
N GLU A 197 9.00 -4.98 -15.86
CA GLU A 197 7.87 -5.23 -16.77
C GLU A 197 6.53 -4.91 -16.10
N ASP A 198 6.31 -5.49 -14.92
CA ASP A 198 5.09 -5.33 -14.12
C ASP A 198 5.35 -5.53 -12.62
N ILE A 199 4.27 -5.45 -11.83
CA ILE A 199 4.32 -5.66 -10.38
C ILE A 199 4.59 -7.12 -10.04
N GLU A 200 4.01 -8.05 -10.77
CA GLU A 200 4.11 -9.48 -10.52
C GLU A 200 5.55 -9.96 -10.68
N SER A 201 6.23 -9.56 -11.74
CA SER A 201 7.63 -9.90 -12.02
C SER A 201 8.64 -9.19 -11.13
N THR A 202 8.25 -8.07 -10.51
CA THR A 202 9.15 -7.30 -9.64
C THR A 202 9.42 -8.04 -8.32
N PRO A 203 10.69 -8.28 -7.95
CA PRO A 203 11.04 -8.98 -6.73
C PRO A 203 10.48 -8.33 -5.46
N GLY A 204 9.84 -9.10 -4.59
CA GLY A 204 9.28 -8.59 -3.34
C GLY A 204 8.49 -9.63 -2.55
N PHE A 205 8.16 -9.28 -1.31
CA PHE A 205 7.29 -10.05 -0.44
C PHE A 205 5.83 -9.69 -0.72
N ASP A 206 5.08 -10.59 -1.30
CA ASP A 206 3.71 -10.40 -1.74
C ASP A 206 2.70 -10.81 -0.64
N PHE A 207 1.81 -9.90 -0.25
CA PHE A 207 0.79 -10.15 0.80
C PHE A 207 -0.33 -11.09 0.33
N LYS A 208 -0.65 -11.08 -0.96
CA LYS A 208 -1.68 -11.92 -1.54
C LYS A 208 -1.24 -13.38 -1.56
N SER A 209 -0.06 -13.64 -2.15
CA SER A 209 0.48 -15.01 -2.29
C SER A 209 0.81 -15.65 -0.95
N ASN A 210 1.21 -14.85 0.04
CA ASN A 210 1.59 -15.35 1.37
C ASN A 210 0.45 -15.35 2.38
N GLU A 211 -0.75 -14.91 2.02
CA GLU A 211 -1.95 -14.90 2.90
C GLU A 211 -1.69 -14.33 4.30
N ILE A 212 -0.94 -13.24 4.38
CA ILE A 212 -0.61 -12.59 5.66
C ILE A 212 -1.91 -12.20 6.40
N LYS A 213 -1.92 -12.41 7.73
CA LYS A 213 -3.04 -12.08 8.61
C LYS A 213 -2.54 -11.30 9.82
N GLY A 214 -3.24 -10.23 10.16
CA GLY A 214 -2.95 -9.44 11.35
C GLY A 214 -1.78 -8.47 11.22
N ALA A 215 -1.42 -8.11 9.99
CA ALA A 215 -0.49 -7.04 9.73
C ALA A 215 -1.02 -5.69 10.24
N GLY A 216 -0.13 -4.75 10.50
CA GLY A 216 -0.45 -3.39 10.89
C GLY A 216 0.34 -2.37 10.10
N ILE A 217 -0.04 -1.11 10.25
CA ILE A 217 0.62 0.02 9.60
C ILE A 217 0.89 1.09 10.66
N ILE A 218 2.08 1.69 10.61
CA ILE A 218 2.45 2.83 11.45
C ILE A 218 2.60 4.05 10.53
N VAL A 219 2.01 5.17 10.94
CA VAL A 219 2.14 6.46 10.25
C VAL A 219 2.48 7.56 11.25
N PRO A 220 3.19 8.61 10.86
CA PRO A 220 3.53 9.70 11.79
C PRO A 220 2.32 10.53 12.19
N PHE A 221 1.39 10.83 11.26
CA PHE A 221 0.32 11.80 11.45
C PHE A 221 -1.08 11.18 11.40
N ALA A 222 -1.99 11.66 12.24
CA ALA A 222 -3.38 11.21 12.27
C ALA A 222 -4.12 11.45 10.94
N LYS A 223 -3.79 12.53 10.22
CA LYS A 223 -4.34 12.83 8.89
C LYS A 223 -4.01 11.77 7.82
N ASP A 224 -2.95 11.00 8.01
CA ASP A 224 -2.54 9.97 7.06
C ASP A 224 -3.41 8.72 7.16
N ILE A 225 -4.10 8.49 8.29
CA ILE A 225 -4.98 7.33 8.49
C ILE A 225 -5.99 7.22 7.36
N VAL A 226 -6.66 8.31 7.01
CA VAL A 226 -7.70 8.33 5.95
C VAL A 226 -7.13 7.87 4.61
N THR A 227 -5.95 8.37 4.26
CA THR A 227 -5.28 8.03 3.00
C THR A 227 -4.85 6.56 2.96
N ILE A 228 -4.28 6.06 4.05
CA ILE A 228 -3.83 4.66 4.15
C ILE A 228 -5.03 3.71 4.23
N ALA A 229 -6.07 4.08 4.97
CA ALA A 229 -7.31 3.30 5.02
C ALA A 229 -7.95 3.18 3.63
N HIS A 230 -7.95 4.26 2.84
CA HIS A 230 -8.42 4.22 1.47
C HIS A 230 -7.69 3.15 0.63
N ASP A 231 -6.36 3.07 0.72
CA ASP A 231 -5.57 2.12 -0.05
C ASP A 231 -5.86 0.67 0.38
N VAL A 232 -5.88 0.40 1.69
CA VAL A 232 -6.14 -0.94 2.23
C VAL A 232 -7.56 -1.41 1.90
N LEU A 233 -8.57 -0.55 2.13
CA LEU A 233 -9.97 -0.87 1.82
C LEU A 233 -10.16 -1.15 0.33
N THR A 234 -9.50 -0.39 -0.55
CA THR A 234 -9.57 -0.62 -2.00
C THR A 234 -9.04 -2.01 -2.38
N LEU A 235 -7.95 -2.48 -1.78
CA LEU A 235 -7.45 -3.83 -2.03
C LEU A 235 -8.39 -4.92 -1.52
N ILE A 236 -8.99 -4.72 -0.34
CA ILE A 236 -9.97 -5.65 0.22
C ILE A 236 -11.22 -5.70 -0.65
N ASP A 237 -11.75 -4.55 -1.04
CA ASP A 237 -13.00 -4.43 -1.81
C ASP A 237 -12.85 -4.96 -3.25
N ARG A 238 -11.64 -4.93 -3.79
CA ARG A 238 -11.27 -5.60 -5.05
C ARG A 238 -11.04 -7.11 -4.89
N GLY A 239 -11.03 -7.63 -3.68
CA GLY A 239 -10.71 -9.03 -3.41
C GLY A 239 -9.24 -9.41 -3.63
N VAL A 240 -8.32 -8.43 -3.69
CA VAL A 240 -6.88 -8.67 -3.86
C VAL A 240 -6.28 -9.25 -2.59
N ILE A 241 -6.68 -8.74 -1.43
CA ILE A 241 -6.29 -9.22 -0.11
C ILE A 241 -7.51 -9.54 0.75
N GLY A 242 -7.32 -10.38 1.77
CA GLY A 242 -8.38 -10.71 2.73
C GLY A 242 -8.63 -9.58 3.74
N ARG A 243 -9.84 -9.55 4.33
CA ARG A 243 -10.21 -8.57 5.37
C ARG A 243 -9.29 -8.61 6.60
N ASN A 244 -8.68 -9.76 6.87
CA ASN A 244 -7.79 -9.98 8.01
C ASN A 244 -6.31 -9.74 7.68
N THR A 245 -5.96 -9.34 6.47
CA THR A 245 -4.57 -9.09 6.07
C THR A 245 -4.00 -7.92 6.87
N PHE A 246 -4.61 -6.74 6.78
CA PHE A 246 -4.28 -5.60 7.62
C PHE A 246 -5.37 -5.43 8.67
N ARG A 247 -4.96 -5.36 9.93
CA ARG A 247 -5.89 -5.24 11.04
C ARG A 247 -5.98 -3.83 11.60
N PHE A 248 -4.86 -3.10 11.64
CA PHE A 248 -4.81 -1.83 12.35
C PHE A 248 -3.87 -0.79 11.70
N ILE A 249 -4.13 0.48 12.00
CA ILE A 249 -3.21 1.60 11.75
C ILE A 249 -2.95 2.31 13.07
N ILE A 250 -1.68 2.64 13.36
CA ILE A 250 -1.26 3.44 14.51
C ILE A 250 -0.70 4.77 13.98
N ALA A 251 -1.27 5.90 14.43
CA ALA A 251 -0.69 7.22 14.20
C ALA A 251 0.14 7.66 15.40
N ILE A 252 1.44 7.88 15.20
CA ILE A 252 2.39 8.25 16.27
C ILE A 252 1.94 9.53 16.99
N GLU A 253 1.45 10.51 16.23
CA GLU A 253 0.92 11.77 16.75
C GLU A 253 -0.14 11.59 17.84
N LYS A 254 -0.96 10.54 17.78
CA LYS A 254 -1.98 10.24 18.78
C LYS A 254 -1.42 9.66 20.08
N LEU A 255 -0.16 9.27 20.08
CA LEU A 255 0.53 8.66 21.21
C LEU A 255 1.40 9.68 22.00
N GLN A 256 1.10 10.97 21.95
CA GLN A 256 1.97 12.06 22.44
C GLN A 256 2.46 11.92 23.89
N SER A 257 1.72 11.23 24.76
CA SER A 257 2.09 11.02 26.17
C SER A 257 2.73 9.66 26.45
N TRP A 258 2.91 8.81 25.43
CA TRP A 258 3.36 7.43 25.64
C TRP A 258 4.79 7.32 26.20
N THR A 259 5.68 8.26 25.89
CA THR A 259 7.04 8.29 26.43
C THR A 259 7.10 8.52 27.94
N GLN A 260 5.99 9.01 28.53
CA GLN A 260 5.86 9.22 29.97
C GLN A 260 5.23 8.00 30.69
N ILE A 261 4.81 6.98 29.92
CA ILE A 261 4.17 5.79 30.45
C ILE A 261 5.24 4.77 30.79
N SER A 262 5.47 4.53 32.08
CA SER A 262 6.43 3.53 32.57
C SER A 262 5.80 2.15 32.79
N GLU A 263 4.49 2.09 32.98
CA GLU A 263 3.76 0.86 33.25
C GLU A 263 3.36 0.16 31.95
N PRO A 264 3.80 -1.11 31.68
CA PRO A 264 3.52 -1.83 30.43
C PRO A 264 2.04 -1.95 30.10
N GLN A 265 1.18 -2.11 31.12
CA GLN A 265 -0.26 -2.25 30.89
C GLN A 265 -0.91 -0.92 30.48
N ALA A 266 -0.45 0.18 31.02
CA ALA A 266 -0.90 1.52 30.63
C ALA A 266 -0.45 1.87 29.20
N LEU A 267 0.76 1.46 28.82
CA LEU A 267 1.26 1.61 27.45
C LEU A 267 0.42 0.79 26.44
N LEU A 268 0.09 -0.46 26.78
CA LEU A 268 -0.78 -1.29 25.94
C LEU A 268 -2.16 -0.64 25.76
N SER A 269 -2.76 -0.11 26.83
CA SER A 269 -4.03 0.60 26.75
C SER A 269 -3.92 1.82 25.85
N CYS A 270 -2.90 2.65 26.04
CA CYS A 270 -2.66 3.83 25.20
C CYS A 270 -2.55 3.48 23.72
N ILE A 271 -1.84 2.42 23.38
CA ILE A 271 -1.72 1.94 21.98
C ILE A 271 -3.09 1.49 21.47
N ASN A 272 -3.80 0.65 22.20
CA ASN A 272 -5.09 0.11 21.77
C ASN A 272 -6.15 1.21 21.61
N ASP A 273 -6.22 2.18 22.54
CA ASP A 273 -7.19 3.29 22.52
C ASP A 273 -6.95 4.25 21.33
N ASN A 274 -5.74 4.27 20.77
CA ASN A 274 -5.34 5.11 19.65
C ASN A 274 -5.14 4.32 18.35
N THR A 275 -5.52 3.06 18.33
CA THR A 275 -5.45 2.20 17.15
C THR A 275 -6.72 2.35 16.29
N PHE A 276 -6.53 2.62 15.01
CA PHE A 276 -7.61 2.58 14.03
C PHE A 276 -7.76 1.13 13.53
N GLU A 277 -8.96 0.56 13.63
CA GLU A 277 -9.26 -0.82 13.22
C GLU A 277 -10.18 -0.84 12.00
N PHE A 278 -9.96 -1.81 11.10
CA PHE A 278 -10.75 -1.94 9.85
C PHE A 278 -12.09 -2.64 10.04
N ASP A 279 -12.29 -3.40 11.11
CA ASP A 279 -13.49 -4.22 11.33
C ASP A 279 -14.80 -3.43 11.28
N ALA A 280 -14.78 -2.16 11.70
CA ALA A 280 -15.94 -1.28 11.68
C ALA A 280 -16.53 -1.06 10.28
N PHE A 281 -15.72 -1.15 9.23
CA PHE A 281 -16.17 -0.96 7.84
C PHE A 281 -16.93 -2.15 7.28
N PHE A 282 -16.89 -3.30 7.92
CA PHE A 282 -17.46 -4.54 7.38
C PHE A 282 -18.66 -5.07 8.20
N ASN A 283 -18.90 -4.50 9.38
CA ASN A 283 -19.92 -5.00 10.33
C ASN A 283 -21.17 -4.11 10.36
N LEU A 284 -21.73 -3.80 9.18
CA LEU A 284 -22.98 -3.05 9.10
C LEU A 284 -24.19 -3.97 9.33
N SER A 285 -25.20 -3.48 10.05
CA SER A 285 -26.45 -4.23 10.25
C SER A 285 -27.22 -4.35 8.94
N GLN A 286 -27.93 -5.46 8.76
CA GLN A 286 -28.73 -5.70 7.55
C GLN A 286 -29.79 -4.62 7.33
N CYS A 287 -30.40 -4.09 8.40
CA CYS A 287 -31.37 -3.00 8.28
C CYS A 287 -30.73 -1.69 7.78
N CYS A 288 -29.48 -1.41 8.17
CA CYS A 288 -28.74 -0.25 7.67
C CYS A 288 -28.41 -0.42 6.18
N VAL A 289 -27.93 -1.61 5.78
CA VAL A 289 -27.66 -1.94 4.37
C VAL A 289 -28.90 -1.79 3.51
N ALA A 290 -30.01 -2.41 3.93
CA ALA A 290 -31.28 -2.34 3.21
C ALA A 290 -31.79 -0.89 3.08
N SER A 291 -31.75 -0.10 4.15
CA SER A 291 -32.20 1.29 4.13
C SER A 291 -31.49 2.15 3.09
N TYR A 292 -30.17 2.03 2.96
CA TYR A 292 -29.42 2.76 1.93
C TYR A 292 -29.69 2.22 0.54
N ALA A 293 -29.71 0.91 0.36
CA ALA A 293 -29.99 0.27 -0.92
C ALA A 293 -31.38 0.64 -1.44
N ASP A 294 -32.42 0.51 -0.61
CA ASP A 294 -33.80 0.83 -0.96
C ASP A 294 -33.99 2.32 -1.31
N SER A 295 -33.28 3.21 -0.59
CA SER A 295 -33.32 4.65 -0.87
C SER A 295 -32.78 4.97 -2.27
N ILE A 296 -31.68 4.32 -2.68
CA ILE A 296 -31.09 4.51 -4.00
C ILE A 296 -31.98 3.87 -5.09
N VAL A 297 -32.44 2.64 -4.88
CA VAL A 297 -33.30 1.95 -5.83
C VAL A 297 -34.60 2.74 -6.06
N SER A 298 -35.20 3.27 -5.00
CA SER A 298 -36.42 4.10 -5.08
C SER A 298 -36.18 5.36 -5.91
N TYR A 299 -35.09 6.07 -5.67
CA TYR A 299 -34.74 7.26 -6.44
C TYR A 299 -34.44 6.95 -7.90
N VAL A 300 -33.65 5.90 -8.17
CA VAL A 300 -33.35 5.45 -9.54
C VAL A 300 -34.62 5.10 -10.30
N ASN A 301 -35.59 4.37 -9.69
CA ASN A 301 -36.85 4.03 -10.29
C ASN A 301 -37.75 5.26 -10.54
N GLU A 302 -37.79 6.21 -9.61
CA GLU A 302 -38.48 7.48 -9.78
C GLU A 302 -37.90 8.26 -10.97
N LEU A 303 -36.57 8.32 -11.06
CA LEU A 303 -35.86 8.99 -12.13
C LEU A 303 -36.13 8.32 -13.49
N TYR A 304 -36.16 6.98 -13.54
CA TYR A 304 -36.53 6.21 -14.74
C TYR A 304 -37.93 6.54 -15.24
N SER A 305 -38.90 6.75 -14.32
CA SER A 305 -40.32 7.02 -14.68
C SER A 305 -40.53 8.41 -15.26
N LYS A 306 -39.59 9.34 -15.03
CA LYS A 306 -39.72 10.73 -15.47
C LYS A 306 -39.25 10.99 -16.91
N ASP A 307 -39.08 10.04 -17.75
CA ASP A 307 -38.63 9.92 -19.16
C ASP A 307 -38.17 11.20 -19.93
N ASP A 308 -38.18 12.36 -19.30
CA ASP A 308 -37.83 13.68 -19.84
C ASP A 308 -36.30 13.95 -19.92
N PHE A 309 -35.50 12.92 -19.64
CA PHE A 309 -34.03 13.04 -19.70
C PHE A 309 -33.55 13.08 -21.15
N LEU A 310 -33.34 14.27 -21.67
CA LEU A 310 -32.71 14.51 -22.96
C LEU A 310 -33.44 13.88 -24.15
N ASN A 311 -34.60 14.37 -24.47
CA ASN A 311 -35.30 14.05 -25.73
C ASN A 311 -34.49 14.43 -26.99
N ASP A 312 -33.40 15.22 -26.85
CA ASP A 312 -32.59 15.75 -27.94
C ASP A 312 -31.25 15.06 -28.18
N CYS A 313 -31.00 13.88 -27.59
CA CYS A 313 -29.73 13.17 -27.83
C CYS A 313 -29.78 12.35 -29.13
N TYR A 314 -29.45 12.99 -30.26
CA TYR A 314 -29.24 12.31 -31.55
C TYR A 314 -27.97 11.49 -31.67
N SER A 315 -27.18 11.31 -30.59
CA SER A 315 -25.97 10.51 -30.60
C SER A 315 -26.32 9.02 -30.76
N ARG A 316 -25.64 8.33 -31.69
CA ARG A 316 -25.73 6.87 -31.86
C ARG A 316 -24.64 6.14 -31.12
N GLU A 317 -23.87 6.83 -30.28
CA GLU A 317 -22.80 6.24 -29.49
C GLU A 317 -23.38 5.28 -28.45
N PHE A 318 -22.85 4.07 -28.44
CA PHE A 318 -23.19 3.08 -27.43
C PHE A 318 -22.07 2.94 -26.39
N GLY A 319 -22.39 2.39 -25.25
CA GLY A 319 -21.48 2.20 -24.14
C GLY A 319 -22.23 2.05 -22.83
N ASN A 320 -21.54 2.24 -21.72
CA ASN A 320 -22.17 2.23 -20.42
C ASN A 320 -21.68 3.38 -19.52
N ALA A 321 -22.47 3.72 -18.52
CA ALA A 321 -22.15 4.73 -17.53
C ALA A 321 -22.48 4.23 -16.12
N TRP A 322 -21.67 4.66 -15.17
CA TRP A 322 -21.77 4.38 -13.73
C TRP A 322 -21.67 5.67 -12.94
N VAL A 323 -22.04 5.61 -11.68
CA VAL A 323 -21.71 6.69 -10.73
C VAL A 323 -20.43 6.30 -10.02
N TRP A 324 -19.39 7.11 -10.17
CA TRP A 324 -18.16 6.98 -9.42
C TRP A 324 -18.30 7.70 -8.08
N ILE A 325 -18.26 6.94 -6.99
CA ILE A 325 -18.28 7.45 -5.63
C ILE A 325 -16.82 7.64 -5.20
N HIS A 326 -16.48 8.84 -4.72
CA HIS A 326 -15.10 9.18 -4.45
C HIS A 326 -14.62 8.68 -3.07
N ASP A 327 -15.52 8.66 -2.07
CA ASP A 327 -15.20 8.20 -0.71
C ASP A 327 -15.49 6.69 -0.56
N ASN A 328 -14.51 5.93 -0.08
CA ASN A 328 -14.66 4.49 0.20
C ASN A 328 -14.83 4.15 1.68
N GLN A 329 -14.87 5.16 2.56
CA GLN A 329 -14.93 4.96 4.01
C GLN A 329 -16.29 5.29 4.61
N CYS A 330 -17.12 6.10 3.94
CA CYS A 330 -18.42 6.47 4.48
C CYS A 330 -19.37 5.27 4.55
N GLN A 331 -20.28 5.32 5.54
CA GLN A 331 -21.20 4.23 5.84
C GLN A 331 -22.09 3.84 4.64
N VAL A 332 -22.47 4.81 3.82
CA VAL A 332 -23.32 4.57 2.63
C VAL A 332 -22.59 3.68 1.63
N VAL A 333 -21.33 4.02 1.30
CA VAL A 333 -20.54 3.23 0.34
C VAL A 333 -20.28 1.83 0.86
N ARG A 334 -19.98 1.71 2.16
CA ARG A 334 -19.80 0.40 2.82
C ARG A 334 -21.08 -0.46 2.76
N ALA A 335 -22.24 0.17 2.95
CA ALA A 335 -23.54 -0.50 2.81
C ALA A 335 -23.82 -0.94 1.36
N LEU A 336 -23.53 -0.09 0.38
CA LEU A 336 -23.72 -0.40 -1.04
C LEU A 336 -22.78 -1.50 -1.55
N LEU A 337 -21.54 -1.54 -1.06
CA LEU A 337 -20.63 -2.65 -1.32
C LEU A 337 -21.17 -3.96 -0.76
N GLN A 338 -21.68 -3.94 0.48
CA GLN A 338 -22.26 -5.11 1.12
C GLN A 338 -23.57 -5.55 0.43
N ALA A 339 -24.33 -4.62 -0.15
CA ALA A 339 -25.50 -4.90 -0.99
C ALA A 339 -25.15 -5.38 -2.42
N GLY A 340 -23.89 -5.37 -2.81
CA GLY A 340 -23.44 -5.75 -4.15
C GLY A 340 -23.79 -4.72 -5.25
N MET A 341 -24.17 -3.50 -4.89
CA MET A 341 -24.52 -2.43 -5.82
C MET A 341 -23.32 -1.64 -6.32
N VAL A 342 -22.21 -1.65 -5.60
CA VAL A 342 -20.94 -0.98 -5.97
C VAL A 342 -19.91 -2.03 -6.33
N LYS A 343 -19.20 -1.80 -7.44
CA LYS A 343 -18.06 -2.57 -7.88
C LYS A 343 -16.81 -1.69 -7.83
N VAL A 344 -15.67 -2.28 -7.52
CA VAL A 344 -14.39 -1.56 -7.51
C VAL A 344 -13.57 -2.03 -8.72
N ASN A 345 -13.24 -1.11 -9.61
CA ASN A 345 -12.48 -1.44 -10.81
C ASN A 345 -10.98 -1.64 -10.51
N LYS A 346 -10.22 -2.14 -11.50
CA LYS A 346 -8.77 -2.41 -11.35
C LYS A 346 -7.96 -1.18 -10.94
N GLU A 347 -8.44 0.02 -11.25
CA GLU A 347 -7.80 1.29 -10.92
C GLU A 347 -8.28 1.88 -9.57
N GLY A 348 -9.15 1.16 -8.84
CA GLY A 348 -9.61 1.55 -7.50
C GLY A 348 -10.77 2.53 -7.48
N ARG A 349 -11.55 2.65 -8.58
CA ARG A 349 -12.77 3.46 -8.59
C ARG A 349 -13.97 2.67 -8.08
N TYR A 350 -14.75 3.28 -7.21
CA TYR A 350 -15.97 2.73 -6.63
C TYR A 350 -17.17 3.09 -7.50
N LEU A 351 -17.63 2.16 -8.32
CA LEU A 351 -18.61 2.37 -9.36
C LEU A 351 -19.96 1.78 -8.96
N LEU A 352 -20.96 2.65 -8.68
CA LEU A 352 -22.34 2.24 -8.44
C LEU A 352 -22.95 1.83 -9.77
N ASP A 353 -23.41 0.58 -9.84
CA ASP A 353 -24.06 0.01 -11.02
C ASP A 353 -25.54 0.37 -11.02
N LEU A 354 -25.94 1.11 -12.02
CA LEU A 354 -27.33 1.54 -12.23
C LEU A 354 -28.09 0.62 -13.18
N ASN A 355 -27.53 -0.53 -13.56
CA ASN A 355 -28.05 -1.49 -14.53
C ASN A 355 -28.35 -0.87 -15.93
N LEU A 356 -27.65 0.21 -16.28
CA LEU A 356 -27.85 0.90 -17.56
C LEU A 356 -27.34 0.09 -18.77
N ALA A 357 -26.59 -0.97 -18.53
CA ALA A 357 -26.14 -1.89 -19.58
C ALA A 357 -27.33 -2.56 -20.33
N SER A 358 -28.38 -2.88 -19.59
CA SER A 358 -29.59 -3.54 -20.12
C SER A 358 -30.57 -2.58 -20.83
N VAL A 359 -30.30 -1.26 -20.79
CA VAL A 359 -31.19 -0.23 -21.33
C VAL A 359 -30.66 0.21 -22.69
N ASP A 360 -31.56 0.19 -23.67
CA ASP A 360 -31.26 0.65 -25.05
C ASP A 360 -31.29 2.19 -25.13
N TRP A 361 -30.39 2.83 -24.42
CA TRP A 361 -30.14 4.26 -24.46
C TRP A 361 -28.77 4.57 -25.05
N PRO A 362 -28.66 5.68 -25.80
CA PRO A 362 -27.35 6.18 -26.22
C PRO A 362 -26.51 6.56 -25.00
N LEU A 363 -25.19 6.47 -25.15
CA LEU A 363 -24.24 6.71 -24.05
C LEU A 363 -24.48 8.06 -23.35
N ARG A 364 -24.73 9.13 -24.09
CA ARG A 364 -25.01 10.47 -23.52
C ARG A 364 -26.20 10.48 -22.57
N LYS A 365 -27.28 9.72 -22.89
CA LYS A 365 -28.46 9.61 -22.01
C LYS A 365 -28.07 8.87 -20.71
N LYS A 366 -27.27 7.79 -20.80
CA LYS A 366 -26.75 7.06 -19.65
C LYS A 366 -25.85 7.95 -18.77
N GLU A 367 -25.00 8.75 -19.39
CA GLU A 367 -24.12 9.72 -18.70
C GLU A 367 -24.92 10.79 -17.95
N ALA A 368 -25.94 11.34 -18.57
CA ALA A 368 -26.81 12.32 -17.93
C ALA A 368 -27.55 11.71 -16.74
N PHE A 369 -28.07 10.48 -16.89
CA PHE A 369 -28.72 9.75 -15.83
C PHE A 369 -27.78 9.52 -14.65
N ALA A 370 -26.56 9.02 -14.91
CA ALA A 370 -25.54 8.84 -13.89
C ALA A 370 -25.18 10.16 -13.19
N SER A 371 -25.12 11.28 -13.94
CA SER A 371 -24.86 12.61 -13.37
C SER A 371 -25.96 13.08 -12.43
N HIS A 372 -27.23 12.79 -12.75
CA HIS A 372 -28.36 13.11 -11.85
C HIS A 372 -28.30 12.28 -10.57
N VAL A 373 -28.03 10.99 -10.67
CA VAL A 373 -27.86 10.13 -9.49
C VAL A 373 -26.68 10.59 -8.64
N ALA A 374 -25.55 10.97 -9.25
CA ALA A 374 -24.40 11.52 -8.54
C ALA A 374 -24.76 12.83 -7.80
N GLY A 375 -25.48 13.73 -8.44
CA GLY A 375 -25.98 14.96 -7.83
C GLY A 375 -26.92 14.69 -6.65
N TRP A 376 -27.81 13.71 -6.79
CA TRP A 376 -28.70 13.31 -5.70
C TRP A 376 -27.95 12.69 -4.52
N LEU A 377 -26.96 11.82 -4.75
CA LEU A 377 -26.12 11.23 -3.70
C LEU A 377 -25.41 12.33 -2.90
N ARG A 378 -24.87 13.35 -3.59
CA ARG A 378 -24.23 14.50 -2.96
C ARG A 378 -25.22 15.28 -2.09
N HIS A 379 -26.39 15.59 -2.63
CA HIS A 379 -27.41 16.36 -1.89
C HIS A 379 -27.99 15.55 -0.71
N ARG A 380 -28.28 14.26 -0.93
CA ARG A 380 -28.99 13.43 0.06
C ARG A 380 -28.10 12.92 1.19
N PHE A 381 -26.85 12.58 0.88
CA PHE A 381 -25.93 11.90 1.80
C PHE A 381 -24.62 12.68 2.03
N GLY A 382 -24.41 13.80 1.35
CA GLY A 382 -23.17 14.56 1.45
C GLY A 382 -21.93 13.86 0.85
N ILE A 383 -22.15 12.90 -0.08
CA ILE A 383 -21.08 12.07 -0.63
C ILE A 383 -20.64 12.67 -1.96
N GLU A 384 -19.33 12.93 -2.10
CA GLU A 384 -18.79 13.33 -3.38
C GLU A 384 -18.86 12.17 -4.39
N ALA A 385 -19.49 12.43 -5.52
CA ALA A 385 -19.66 11.47 -6.58
C ALA A 385 -19.70 12.16 -7.94
N GLY A 386 -19.33 11.42 -8.97
CA GLY A 386 -19.35 11.89 -10.35
C GLY A 386 -19.79 10.80 -11.32
N ARG A 387 -19.85 11.12 -12.61
CA ARG A 387 -20.09 10.11 -13.63
C ARG A 387 -18.78 9.48 -14.09
N TYR A 388 -18.87 8.24 -14.48
CA TYR A 388 -17.82 7.47 -15.15
C TYR A 388 -18.44 6.75 -16.33
N SER A 389 -17.85 6.81 -17.52
CA SER A 389 -18.40 6.16 -18.71
C SER A 389 -17.33 5.53 -19.59
N VAL A 390 -17.74 4.51 -20.31
CA VAL A 390 -16.91 3.79 -21.29
C VAL A 390 -17.67 3.71 -22.61
N LEU A 391 -17.02 4.23 -23.67
CA LEU A 391 -17.54 4.20 -25.02
C LEU A 391 -17.34 2.82 -25.65
N GLY A 392 -18.32 2.31 -26.37
CA GLY A 392 -18.23 1.09 -27.17
C GLY A 392 -18.21 -0.21 -26.37
N LYS A 393 -18.24 -0.16 -25.03
CA LYS A 393 -18.13 -1.33 -24.16
C LYS A 393 -19.00 -1.20 -22.91
N ASN A 394 -19.35 -2.36 -22.35
CA ASN A 394 -19.96 -2.46 -21.02
C ASN A 394 -18.98 -3.07 -20.02
N ASP A 395 -17.77 -2.56 -19.99
CA ASP A 395 -16.67 -3.04 -19.15
C ASP A 395 -16.15 -1.89 -18.28
N TYR A 396 -16.41 -1.97 -16.99
CA TYR A 396 -15.99 -0.96 -16.01
C TYR A 396 -14.47 -0.93 -15.75
N ASP A 397 -13.74 -1.94 -16.25
CA ASP A 397 -12.27 -1.99 -16.22
C ASP A 397 -11.61 -1.45 -17.49
N ALA A 398 -12.40 -1.08 -18.50
CA ALA A 398 -11.89 -0.47 -19.71
C ALA A 398 -11.47 0.99 -19.47
N ILE A 399 -10.68 1.52 -20.42
CA ILE A 399 -10.26 2.92 -20.38
C ILE A 399 -11.52 3.82 -20.44
N PRO A 400 -11.67 4.77 -19.50
CA PRO A 400 -12.83 5.65 -19.50
C PRO A 400 -12.80 6.60 -20.71
N SER A 401 -13.96 6.84 -21.29
CA SER A 401 -14.18 7.93 -22.25
C SER A 401 -14.41 9.25 -21.55
N TYR A 402 -14.99 9.19 -20.36
CA TYR A 402 -15.18 10.31 -19.45
C TYR A 402 -15.18 9.87 -17.98
N GLU A 403 -14.54 10.66 -17.15
CA GLU A 403 -14.65 10.58 -15.70
C GLU A 403 -14.72 12.00 -15.11
N THR A 404 -15.53 12.15 -14.06
CA THR A 404 -15.57 13.43 -13.34
C THR A 404 -14.24 13.67 -12.64
N PRO A 405 -13.56 14.80 -12.89
CA PRO A 405 -12.29 15.10 -12.24
C PRO A 405 -12.45 15.16 -10.73
N ILE A 406 -11.45 14.63 -10.02
CA ILE A 406 -11.31 14.78 -8.57
C ILE A 406 -10.04 15.57 -8.27
N GLU A 407 -9.99 16.17 -7.08
CA GLU A 407 -8.82 16.94 -6.68
C GLU A 407 -7.57 16.08 -6.58
N LYS A 408 -6.41 16.66 -6.93
CA LYS A 408 -5.11 15.96 -6.90
C LYS A 408 -4.69 15.51 -5.50
N THR A 409 -5.24 16.13 -4.46
CA THR A 409 -5.03 15.80 -3.04
C THR A 409 -5.87 14.61 -2.56
N HIS A 410 -6.84 14.17 -3.38
CA HIS A 410 -7.71 13.06 -3.04
C HIS A 410 -6.91 11.75 -2.84
N PRO A 411 -7.26 10.88 -1.86
CA PRO A 411 -6.57 9.62 -1.60
C PRO A 411 -6.48 8.67 -2.81
N PHE A 412 -7.32 8.82 -3.81
CA PHE A 412 -7.23 8.09 -5.06
C PHE A 412 -5.87 8.24 -5.75
N TYR A 413 -5.22 9.41 -5.60
CA TYR A 413 -3.90 9.64 -6.18
C TYR A 413 -2.79 9.40 -5.16
N ASN A 414 -1.72 8.74 -5.62
CA ASN A 414 -0.44 8.67 -4.92
C ASN A 414 0.63 9.28 -5.82
N ARG A 415 1.04 10.51 -5.54
CA ARG A 415 1.93 11.30 -6.41
C ARG A 415 3.07 11.89 -5.63
N THR A 416 4.27 11.75 -6.17
CA THR A 416 5.46 12.51 -5.79
C THR A 416 5.79 13.42 -6.96
N ILE A 417 5.33 14.65 -6.93
CA ILE A 417 5.59 15.64 -7.98
C ILE A 417 6.21 16.85 -7.31
N ASN A 418 7.52 17.03 -7.48
CA ASN A 418 8.17 18.31 -7.25
C ASN A 418 8.17 19.06 -8.58
N VAL A 419 7.08 19.69 -8.91
CA VAL A 419 7.02 20.61 -10.05
C VAL A 419 6.82 21.99 -9.48
N ASP A 420 7.91 22.70 -9.34
CA ASP A 420 7.85 24.15 -9.30
C ASP A 420 7.49 24.60 -10.73
N TRP A 421 6.18 24.87 -10.94
CA TRP A 421 5.70 25.53 -12.15
C TRP A 421 5.61 27.03 -11.92
#